data_ec44bbc8ffe987584fc492f7e6cb88cd
#
_entry.id   ec44bbc8ffe987584fc492f7e6cb88cd
#
_cell.length_a   1.000
_cell.length_b   1.000
_cell.length_c   1.000
_cell.angle_alpha   90.00
_cell.angle_beta   90.00
_cell.angle_gamma   90.00
#
_symmetry.space_group_name_H-M   'P 1'
#
loop_
_entity.id
_entity.type
_entity.pdbx_description
1 polymer ?
#
loop_
_entity_poly.entity_id
_entity_poly.type
_entity_poly.pdbx_seq_one_letter_code
_entity_poly.pdbx_strand_id
1 'polypeptide(L)'
;MKLQLYQPHELRFAFCYRVYLRWRTHRGTHHPFLAKLERRVLDDLVRVYDIRVLQCASSETDLLCIVSLLPTESISSCASKLKGRVSKWLREKLHLDQPVDLLSKGYFGCTIGKSRSRTVERYLSTQAEHHGYDQRKLPPVFVEQYHLSAEDKSRVSAKHSVVVAQFHLVLSTLKRRGILGSKEGRKIATEWRRLQHQLRIAFIKVSFVPDHVHVAFRVHPAVSPLNITVALMNSAEEVMQQEMIQAGLERLWQPGGYLGSYGDFASPQIRKYIENWSRDR
;
A
#
# COMPACT_ATOMS: atom_id res chain seq x y z
N MET A 1 -19.33 27.20 8.29
CA MET A 1 -18.62 26.20 9.11
C MET A 1 -17.16 26.12 8.61
N LYS A 2 -16.16 26.22 9.51
CA LYS A 2 -14.75 26.08 9.09
C LYS A 2 -14.47 24.58 8.95
N LEU A 3 -13.98 24.13 7.79
CA LEU A 3 -13.60 22.74 7.57
C LEU A 3 -12.47 22.34 8.54
N GLN A 4 -12.69 21.25 9.25
CA GLN A 4 -11.68 20.68 10.13
C GLN A 4 -10.99 19.51 9.38
N LEU A 5 -9.84 19.77 8.77
CA LEU A 5 -9.10 18.78 7.99
C LEU A 5 -8.59 17.62 8.88
N TYR A 6 -8.61 16.41 8.32
CA TYR A 6 -8.05 15.23 8.97
C TYR A 6 -6.54 15.34 9.10
N GLN A 7 -6.02 14.94 10.27
CA GLN A 7 -4.61 14.84 10.53
C GLN A 7 -4.20 13.37 10.72
N PRO A 8 -2.98 12.96 10.30
CA PRO A 8 -2.56 11.56 10.40
C PRO A 8 -2.66 10.96 11.81
N HIS A 9 -2.40 11.76 12.86
CA HIS A 9 -2.42 11.30 14.26
C HIS A 9 -3.82 11.07 14.83
N GLU A 10 -4.86 11.66 14.21
CA GLU A 10 -6.27 11.48 14.62
C GLU A 10 -6.86 10.17 14.07
N LEU A 11 -6.27 9.61 13.03
CA LEU A 11 -6.86 8.51 12.28
C LEU A 11 -6.54 7.15 12.90
N ARG A 12 -7.52 6.26 12.90
CA ARG A 12 -7.41 4.88 13.35
C ARG A 12 -7.83 3.95 12.23
N PHE A 13 -6.83 3.32 11.60
CA PHE A 13 -7.07 2.36 10.52
C PHE A 13 -6.86 0.92 11.00
N ALA A 14 -7.81 0.04 10.68
CA ALA A 14 -7.49 -1.37 10.58
C ALA A 14 -6.62 -1.55 9.33
N PHE A 15 -5.43 -2.14 9.45
CA PHE A 15 -4.52 -2.24 8.32
C PHE A 15 -3.89 -3.62 8.16
N CYS A 16 -3.54 -3.92 6.91
CA CYS A 16 -2.70 -5.04 6.56
C CYS A 16 -1.74 -4.57 5.45
N TYR A 17 -0.54 -4.17 5.83
CA TYR A 17 0.45 -3.68 4.88
C TYR A 17 1.65 -4.61 4.86
N ARG A 18 1.75 -5.42 3.80
CA ARG A 18 2.82 -6.39 3.60
C ARG A 18 3.49 -6.18 2.27
N VAL A 19 4.82 -6.32 2.27
CA VAL A 19 5.66 -6.12 1.09
C VAL A 19 6.61 -7.29 0.96
N TYR A 20 6.71 -7.86 -0.24
CA TYR A 20 7.78 -8.73 -0.67
C TYR A 20 8.89 -7.87 -1.28
N LEU A 21 10.13 -8.10 -0.87
CA LEU A 21 11.31 -7.40 -1.36
C LEU A 21 12.39 -8.41 -1.72
N ARG A 22 13.13 -8.13 -2.81
CA ARG A 22 14.29 -8.92 -3.25
C ARG A 22 15.41 -8.00 -3.72
N TRP A 23 16.62 -8.27 -3.24
CA TRP A 23 17.87 -7.68 -3.72
C TRP A 23 18.79 -8.77 -4.25
N ARG A 24 19.60 -8.40 -5.22
CA ARG A 24 20.82 -9.12 -5.58
C ARG A 24 22.04 -8.46 -4.94
N THR A 25 23.11 -9.21 -4.78
CA THR A 25 24.40 -8.64 -4.45
C THR A 25 24.91 -7.72 -5.57
N HIS A 26 25.80 -6.81 -5.23
CA HIS A 26 26.38 -5.91 -6.24
C HIS A 26 27.17 -6.74 -7.27
N ARG A 27 26.83 -6.58 -8.56
CA ARG A 27 27.45 -7.30 -9.69
C ARG A 27 27.46 -8.84 -9.55
N GLY A 28 26.57 -9.43 -8.75
CA GLY A 28 26.51 -10.86 -8.55
C GLY A 28 27.65 -11.42 -7.67
N THR A 29 28.32 -10.57 -6.89
CA THR A 29 29.39 -11.01 -5.99
C THR A 29 28.84 -11.98 -4.95
N HIS A 30 29.61 -13.06 -4.71
CA HIS A 30 29.27 -14.07 -3.72
C HIS A 30 29.63 -13.62 -2.29
N HIS A 31 28.70 -13.69 -1.38
CA HIS A 31 28.91 -13.37 0.04
C HIS A 31 28.45 -14.54 0.92
N PRO A 32 29.33 -15.44 1.35
CA PRO A 32 28.99 -16.63 2.15
C PRO A 32 28.22 -16.30 3.44
N PHE A 33 28.48 -15.14 4.05
CA PHE A 33 27.77 -14.70 5.23
C PHE A 33 26.32 -14.29 4.91
N LEU A 34 26.02 -13.79 3.71
CA LEU A 34 24.65 -13.46 3.32
C LEU A 34 23.76 -14.71 3.33
N ALA A 35 24.28 -15.86 2.87
CA ALA A 35 23.57 -17.14 2.90
C ALA A 35 23.19 -17.60 4.32
N LYS A 36 23.87 -17.07 5.34
CA LYS A 36 23.62 -17.36 6.76
C LYS A 36 22.70 -16.33 7.45
N LEU A 37 22.16 -15.37 6.70
CA LEU A 37 21.28 -14.35 7.26
C LEU A 37 19.89 -14.92 7.55
N GLU A 38 19.65 -15.23 8.82
CA GLU A 38 18.37 -15.75 9.29
C GLU A 38 17.34 -14.64 9.52
N ARG A 39 16.06 -15.03 9.49
CA ARG A 39 14.92 -14.11 9.74
C ARG A 39 15.06 -13.37 11.08
N ARG A 40 15.49 -14.04 12.14
CA ARG A 40 15.65 -13.42 13.47
C ARG A 40 16.69 -12.31 13.44
N VAL A 41 17.84 -12.58 12.83
CA VAL A 41 18.92 -11.59 12.68
C VAL A 41 18.42 -10.37 11.89
N LEU A 42 17.74 -10.60 10.76
CA LEU A 42 17.19 -9.50 9.96
C LEU A 42 16.14 -8.70 10.74
N ASP A 43 15.27 -9.37 11.49
CA ASP A 43 14.23 -8.73 12.33
C ASP A 43 14.88 -7.82 13.40
N ASP A 44 15.93 -8.33 14.08
CA ASP A 44 16.67 -7.55 15.09
C ASP A 44 17.37 -6.33 14.47
N LEU A 45 17.96 -6.48 13.28
CA LEU A 45 18.62 -5.38 12.58
C LEU A 45 17.69 -4.20 12.25
N VAL A 46 16.39 -4.45 12.04
CA VAL A 46 15.42 -3.43 11.58
C VAL A 46 14.36 -3.07 12.61
N ARG A 47 14.36 -3.70 13.77
CA ARG A 47 13.37 -3.49 14.85
C ARG A 47 13.21 -2.01 15.23
N VAL A 48 14.30 -1.25 15.24
CA VAL A 48 14.31 0.18 15.58
C VAL A 48 13.47 1.06 14.64
N TYR A 49 13.02 0.51 13.52
CA TYR A 49 12.23 1.21 12.50
C TYR A 49 10.77 0.79 12.46
N ASP A 50 10.29 0.00 13.42
CA ASP A 50 8.95 -0.62 13.41
C ASP A 50 8.67 -1.48 12.16
N ILE A 51 9.71 -2.01 11.55
CA ILE A 51 9.64 -2.97 10.44
C ILE A 51 9.64 -4.38 11.04
N ARG A 52 8.57 -5.13 10.81
CA ARG A 52 8.47 -6.53 11.24
C ARG A 52 8.80 -7.47 10.10
N VAL A 53 9.84 -8.27 10.24
CA VAL A 53 10.20 -9.30 9.25
C VAL A 53 9.35 -10.55 9.47
N LEU A 54 8.51 -10.87 8.50
CA LEU A 54 7.63 -12.04 8.54
C LEU A 54 8.35 -13.28 8.02
N GLN A 55 9.14 -13.13 6.94
CA GLN A 55 9.95 -14.19 6.32
C GLN A 55 11.25 -13.61 5.77
N CYS A 56 12.27 -14.44 5.72
CA CYS A 56 13.56 -14.15 5.10
C CYS A 56 14.11 -15.42 4.49
N ALA A 57 14.67 -15.31 3.30
CA ALA A 57 15.52 -16.31 2.68
C ALA A 57 16.69 -15.60 2.00
N SER A 58 17.86 -16.19 2.07
CA SER A 58 19.07 -15.61 1.53
C SER A 58 19.97 -16.68 0.90
N SER A 59 20.76 -16.27 -0.08
CA SER A 59 21.85 -17.04 -0.63
C SER A 59 23.10 -16.18 -0.65
N GLU A 60 24.17 -16.67 -1.21
CA GLU A 60 25.39 -15.88 -1.39
C GLU A 60 25.17 -14.67 -2.31
N THR A 61 24.15 -14.69 -3.18
CA THR A 61 23.91 -13.67 -4.20
C THR A 61 22.58 -12.96 -4.09
N ASP A 62 21.65 -13.44 -3.25
CA ASP A 62 20.29 -12.88 -3.17
C ASP A 62 19.80 -12.78 -1.71
N LEU A 63 19.02 -11.74 -1.47
CA LEU A 63 18.24 -11.55 -0.24
C LEU A 63 16.77 -11.36 -0.60
N LEU A 64 15.91 -12.18 -0.01
CA LEU A 64 14.44 -12.12 -0.15
C LEU A 64 13.82 -11.96 1.23
N CYS A 65 12.83 -11.08 1.36
CA CYS A 65 12.07 -10.98 2.59
C CYS A 65 10.61 -10.57 2.36
N ILE A 66 9.76 -10.96 3.30
CA ILE A 66 8.43 -10.40 3.48
C ILE A 66 8.44 -9.60 4.77
N VAL A 67 8.00 -8.35 4.68
CA VAL A 67 7.88 -7.45 5.83
C VAL A 67 6.45 -6.97 6.01
N SER A 68 6.08 -6.65 7.25
CA SER A 68 4.87 -5.91 7.61
C SER A 68 5.28 -4.51 8.04
N LEU A 69 4.58 -3.51 7.52
CA LEU A 69 4.88 -2.09 7.71
C LEU A 69 3.69 -1.37 8.33
N LEU A 70 3.98 -0.25 9.00
CA LEU A 70 2.97 0.73 9.36
C LEU A 70 2.52 1.53 8.13
N PRO A 71 1.28 2.03 8.07
CA PRO A 71 0.77 2.84 6.96
C PRO A 71 1.54 4.16 6.73
N THR A 72 2.29 4.62 7.73
CA THR A 72 3.18 5.79 7.67
C THR A 72 4.46 5.52 6.88
N GLU A 73 4.85 4.25 6.73
CA GLU A 73 6.10 3.87 6.06
C GLU A 73 5.91 3.74 4.55
N SER A 74 6.88 4.21 3.76
CA SER A 74 6.93 3.98 2.32
C SER A 74 7.79 2.75 1.97
N ILE A 75 7.50 2.10 0.85
CA ILE A 75 8.28 0.93 0.42
C ILE A 75 9.75 1.30 0.18
N SER A 76 10.01 2.46 -0.43
CA SER A 76 11.37 2.92 -0.70
C SER A 76 12.16 3.21 0.58
N SER A 77 11.53 3.81 1.60
CA SER A 77 12.17 4.06 2.89
C SER A 77 12.48 2.73 3.59
N CYS A 78 11.51 1.81 3.65
CA CYS A 78 11.70 0.46 4.17
C CYS A 78 12.86 -0.27 3.47
N ALA A 79 12.87 -0.26 2.14
CA ALA A 79 13.93 -0.90 1.35
C ALA A 79 15.32 -0.30 1.65
N SER A 80 15.41 1.02 1.80
CA SER A 80 16.66 1.72 2.14
C SER A 80 17.16 1.35 3.54
N LYS A 81 16.26 1.30 4.54
CA LYS A 81 16.56 0.88 5.91
C LYS A 81 17.07 -0.55 5.96
N LEU A 82 16.35 -1.49 5.33
CA LEU A 82 16.74 -2.90 5.23
C LEU A 82 18.11 -3.04 4.56
N LYS A 83 18.29 -2.46 3.37
CA LYS A 83 19.56 -2.51 2.63
C LYS A 83 20.72 -1.96 3.47
N GLY A 84 20.52 -0.79 4.09
CA GLY A 84 21.55 -0.14 4.90
C GLY A 84 22.00 -1.01 6.08
N ARG A 85 21.05 -1.61 6.80
CA ARG A 85 21.32 -2.49 7.95
C ARG A 85 22.00 -3.79 7.54
N VAL A 86 21.52 -4.44 6.49
CA VAL A 86 22.14 -5.68 5.98
C VAL A 86 23.54 -5.39 5.44
N SER A 87 23.76 -4.30 4.71
CA SER A 87 25.07 -3.92 4.22
C SER A 87 26.05 -3.62 5.37
N LYS A 88 25.59 -2.97 6.44
CA LYS A 88 26.41 -2.76 7.64
C LYS A 88 26.78 -4.09 8.29
N TRP A 89 25.78 -4.95 8.54
CA TRP A 89 26.01 -6.28 9.13
C TRP A 89 26.98 -7.13 8.30
N LEU A 90 26.85 -7.13 6.96
CA LEU A 90 27.76 -7.86 6.06
C LEU A 90 29.19 -7.31 6.13
N ARG A 91 29.38 -5.98 6.16
CA ARG A 91 30.71 -5.37 6.30
C ARG A 91 31.38 -5.80 7.60
N GLU A 92 30.65 -5.80 8.71
CA GLU A 92 31.17 -6.27 10.00
C GLU A 92 31.58 -7.72 9.95
N LYS A 93 30.82 -8.63 9.30
CA LYS A 93 31.15 -10.05 9.12
C LYS A 93 32.34 -10.29 8.17
N LEU A 94 32.52 -9.42 7.20
CA LEU A 94 33.58 -9.48 6.21
C LEU A 94 34.83 -8.69 6.65
N HIS A 95 34.83 -8.05 7.82
CA HIS A 95 35.91 -7.19 8.33
C HIS A 95 36.32 -6.10 7.32
N LEU A 96 35.33 -5.46 6.67
CA LEU A 96 35.55 -4.40 5.69
C LEU A 96 35.48 -3.01 6.36
N ASP A 97 36.60 -2.30 6.35
CA ASP A 97 36.70 -0.95 6.94
C ASP A 97 36.14 0.13 5.99
N GLN A 98 36.15 -0.14 4.68
CA GLN A 98 35.68 0.82 3.67
C GLN A 98 34.21 0.62 3.27
N PRO A 99 33.48 1.71 2.94
CA PRO A 99 32.13 1.61 2.42
C PRO A 99 32.13 1.01 1.01
N VAL A 100 31.73 -0.27 0.90
CA VAL A 100 31.58 -1.01 -0.36
C VAL A 100 30.12 -1.30 -0.62
N ASP A 101 29.68 -1.17 -1.87
CA ASP A 101 28.36 -1.58 -2.32
C ASP A 101 28.25 -3.12 -2.33
N LEU A 102 27.62 -3.69 -1.29
CA LEU A 102 27.45 -5.15 -1.16
C LEU A 102 26.16 -5.64 -1.83
N LEU A 103 25.08 -4.83 -1.77
CA LEU A 103 23.82 -5.10 -2.44
C LEU A 103 23.60 -4.10 -3.58
N SER A 104 22.96 -4.54 -4.66
CA SER A 104 22.63 -3.70 -5.83
C SER A 104 21.82 -2.46 -5.43
N LYS A 105 21.94 -1.37 -6.21
CA LYS A 105 21.21 -0.12 -5.95
C LYS A 105 19.69 -0.33 -6.06
N GLY A 106 19.27 -1.05 -7.08
CA GLY A 106 17.86 -1.38 -7.32
C GLY A 106 17.41 -2.63 -6.54
N TYR A 107 16.10 -2.77 -6.44
CA TYR A 107 15.44 -3.94 -5.86
C TYR A 107 14.16 -4.25 -6.62
N PHE A 108 13.70 -5.48 -6.48
CA PHE A 108 12.33 -5.84 -6.84
C PHE A 108 11.46 -5.77 -5.59
N GLY A 109 10.24 -5.21 -5.73
CA GLY A 109 9.27 -5.15 -4.64
C GLY A 109 7.84 -5.24 -5.14
N CYS A 110 6.99 -5.91 -4.37
CA CYS A 110 5.56 -5.85 -4.59
C CYS A 110 4.79 -5.93 -3.27
N THR A 111 3.66 -5.24 -3.24
CA THR A 111 2.69 -5.46 -2.16
C THR A 111 2.06 -6.83 -2.28
N ILE A 112 1.78 -7.44 -1.14
CA ILE A 112 1.07 -8.71 -1.03
C ILE A 112 -0.05 -8.58 0.00
N GLY A 113 -1.10 -9.38 -0.13
CA GLY A 113 -2.25 -9.35 0.76
C GLY A 113 -2.81 -10.73 1.04
N LYS A 114 -3.92 -10.79 1.75
CA LYS A 114 -4.70 -12.02 1.91
C LYS A 114 -5.35 -12.45 0.60
N SER A 115 -5.71 -11.47 -0.23
CA SER A 115 -6.41 -11.67 -1.50
C SER A 115 -5.54 -11.22 -2.68
N ARG A 116 -5.74 -11.86 -3.85
CA ARG A 116 -5.12 -11.44 -5.11
C ARG A 116 -5.83 -10.21 -5.68
N SER A 117 -5.15 -9.44 -6.54
CA SER A 117 -5.69 -8.29 -7.25
C SER A 117 -7.06 -8.57 -7.87
N ARG A 118 -7.17 -9.65 -8.63
CA ARG A 118 -8.42 -10.06 -9.29
C ARG A 118 -9.59 -10.28 -8.31
N THR A 119 -9.31 -10.80 -7.11
CA THR A 119 -10.33 -11.00 -6.07
C THR A 119 -10.80 -9.66 -5.51
N VAL A 120 -9.88 -8.72 -5.25
CA VAL A 120 -10.21 -7.37 -4.76
C VAL A 120 -11.01 -6.60 -5.81
N GLU A 121 -10.58 -6.61 -7.07
CA GLU A 121 -11.28 -5.93 -8.16
C GLU A 121 -12.70 -6.49 -8.38
N ARG A 122 -12.87 -7.81 -8.33
CA ARG A 122 -14.19 -8.46 -8.40
C ARG A 122 -15.07 -8.04 -7.23
N TYR A 123 -14.55 -8.08 -6.00
CA TYR A 123 -15.28 -7.63 -4.79
C TYR A 123 -15.78 -6.19 -4.94
N LEU A 124 -14.95 -5.28 -5.44
CA LEU A 124 -15.33 -3.89 -5.70
C LEU A 124 -16.43 -3.75 -6.78
N SER A 125 -16.56 -4.74 -7.67
CA SER A 125 -17.61 -4.74 -8.69
C SER A 125 -18.97 -5.18 -8.16
N THR A 126 -19.00 -6.05 -7.14
CA THR A 126 -20.21 -6.69 -6.61
C THR A 126 -20.64 -6.16 -5.24
N GLN A 127 -20.17 -4.97 -4.87
CA GLN A 127 -20.41 -4.37 -3.55
C GLN A 127 -21.91 -4.24 -3.19
N ALA A 128 -22.73 -3.82 -4.14
CA ALA A 128 -24.17 -3.65 -3.91
C ALA A 128 -24.84 -4.99 -3.55
N GLU A 129 -24.42 -6.09 -4.16
CA GLU A 129 -24.94 -7.43 -3.91
C GLU A 129 -24.49 -7.97 -2.54
N HIS A 130 -23.24 -7.70 -2.15
CA HIS A 130 -22.67 -8.21 -0.91
C HIS A 130 -23.26 -7.59 0.36
N HIS A 131 -23.76 -6.38 0.28
CA HIS A 131 -24.33 -5.69 1.43
C HIS A 131 -25.84 -5.88 1.57
N GLY A 132 -26.46 -6.72 0.73
CA GLY A 132 -27.88 -7.02 0.80
C GLY A 132 -28.78 -5.81 0.58
N TYR A 133 -28.27 -4.78 -0.08
CA TYR A 133 -29.04 -3.60 -0.40
C TYR A 133 -30.14 -3.94 -1.41
N ASP A 134 -31.38 -3.73 -1.03
CA ASP A 134 -32.50 -3.76 -1.98
C ASP A 134 -32.35 -2.58 -2.94
N GLN A 135 -31.96 -2.87 -4.19
CA GLN A 135 -31.76 -1.87 -5.25
C GLN A 135 -32.95 -0.95 -5.47
N ARG A 136 -34.16 -1.36 -5.02
CA ARG A 136 -35.39 -0.54 -5.15
C ARG A 136 -35.52 0.56 -4.10
N LYS A 137 -34.75 0.52 -3.01
CA LYS A 137 -34.88 1.42 -1.85
C LYS A 137 -33.66 2.28 -1.57
N LEU A 138 -32.53 2.07 -2.26
CA LEU A 138 -31.28 2.76 -1.98
C LEU A 138 -30.90 3.73 -3.11
N PRO A 139 -30.18 4.83 -2.78
CA PRO A 139 -29.62 5.71 -3.80
C PRO A 139 -28.68 4.93 -4.74
N PRO A 140 -28.56 5.38 -5.99
CA PRO A 140 -27.74 4.68 -6.98
C PRO A 140 -26.29 4.61 -6.54
N VAL A 141 -25.70 3.43 -6.68
CA VAL A 141 -24.27 3.20 -6.45
C VAL A 141 -23.48 3.76 -7.63
N PHE A 142 -22.36 4.41 -7.36
CA PHE A 142 -21.43 4.87 -8.37
C PHE A 142 -20.19 3.98 -8.38
N VAL A 143 -19.86 3.40 -9.55
CA VAL A 143 -18.65 2.60 -9.76
C VAL A 143 -17.93 3.11 -10.99
N GLU A 144 -16.63 3.32 -10.87
CA GLU A 144 -15.77 3.67 -11.98
C GLU A 144 -14.49 2.83 -11.96
N GLN A 145 -14.16 2.25 -13.11
CA GLN A 145 -12.94 1.47 -13.32
C GLN A 145 -12.01 2.22 -14.25
N TYR A 146 -10.73 2.25 -13.91
CA TYR A 146 -9.70 2.98 -14.65
C TYR A 146 -8.72 2.02 -15.30
N HIS A 147 -8.38 2.29 -16.56
CA HIS A 147 -7.31 1.59 -17.25
C HIS A 147 -6.00 2.37 -17.07
N LEU A 148 -4.97 1.70 -16.57
CA LEU A 148 -3.66 2.32 -16.36
C LEU A 148 -2.99 2.66 -17.68
N SER A 149 -2.89 3.93 -18.01
CA SER A 149 -2.13 4.45 -19.15
C SER A 149 -0.62 4.25 -18.98
N ALA A 150 0.16 4.50 -20.02
CA ALA A 150 1.62 4.52 -19.94
C ALA A 150 2.11 5.61 -18.94
N GLU A 151 1.44 6.77 -18.94
CA GLU A 151 1.73 7.87 -18.02
C GLU A 151 1.44 7.46 -16.57
N ASP A 152 0.30 6.81 -16.29
CA ASP A 152 -0.03 6.29 -14.96
C ASP A 152 1.03 5.31 -14.45
N LYS A 153 1.44 4.37 -15.31
CA LYS A 153 2.50 3.40 -14.98
C LYS A 153 3.83 4.10 -14.69
N SER A 154 4.20 5.10 -15.46
CA SER A 154 5.41 5.91 -15.25
C SER A 154 5.36 6.66 -13.91
N ARG A 155 4.22 7.29 -13.62
CA ARG A 155 3.99 8.07 -12.38
C ARG A 155 4.20 7.25 -11.11
N VAL A 156 3.79 5.99 -11.12
CA VAL A 156 3.90 5.07 -9.96
C VAL A 156 5.14 4.20 -9.99
N SER A 157 6.05 4.41 -10.92
CA SER A 157 7.29 3.64 -11.07
C SER A 157 8.49 4.30 -10.42
N ALA A 158 9.41 3.51 -9.87
CA ALA A 158 10.69 3.97 -9.35
C ALA A 158 11.79 3.90 -10.44
N LYS A 159 12.72 4.87 -10.44
CA LYS A 159 13.77 4.97 -11.47
C LYS A 159 14.73 3.78 -11.52
N HIS A 160 15.07 3.19 -10.36
CA HIS A 160 16.11 2.17 -10.25
C HIS A 160 15.61 0.83 -9.68
N SER A 161 14.29 0.70 -9.47
CA SER A 161 13.71 -0.48 -8.83
C SER A 161 12.39 -0.84 -9.52
N VAL A 162 12.11 -2.12 -9.63
CA VAL A 162 10.84 -2.62 -10.15
C VAL A 162 9.91 -2.82 -8.96
N VAL A 163 8.94 -1.92 -8.78
CA VAL A 163 8.02 -1.98 -7.64
C VAL A 163 6.58 -1.88 -8.09
N VAL A 164 5.74 -2.78 -7.59
CA VAL A 164 4.27 -2.74 -7.76
C VAL A 164 3.63 -2.60 -6.38
N ALA A 165 3.17 -1.40 -6.06
CA ALA A 165 2.53 -1.07 -4.79
C ALA A 165 1.04 -0.84 -4.99
N GLN A 166 0.19 -1.73 -4.48
CA GLN A 166 -1.27 -1.69 -4.63
C GLN A 166 -1.96 -1.69 -3.27
N PHE A 167 -2.96 -0.83 -3.13
CA PHE A 167 -3.72 -0.67 -1.88
C PHE A 167 -5.22 -0.66 -2.13
N HIS A 168 -5.94 -1.20 -1.16
CA HIS A 168 -7.38 -1.12 -1.02
C HIS A 168 -7.69 -0.30 0.22
N LEU A 169 -8.38 0.82 0.03
CA LEU A 169 -8.85 1.73 1.07
C LEU A 169 -10.36 1.62 1.19
N VAL A 170 -10.87 1.60 2.41
CA VAL A 170 -12.30 1.71 2.71
C VAL A 170 -12.51 2.85 3.69
N LEU A 171 -13.33 3.83 3.31
CA LEU A 171 -13.73 4.95 4.16
C LEU A 171 -15.24 4.91 4.35
N SER A 172 -15.70 4.97 5.59
CA SER A 172 -17.12 5.08 5.92
C SER A 172 -17.48 6.51 6.25
N THR A 173 -18.68 6.94 5.85
CA THR A 173 -19.22 8.26 6.24
C THR A 173 -19.41 8.33 7.76
N LEU A 174 -19.36 9.52 8.31
CA LEU A 174 -19.56 9.75 9.74
C LEU A 174 -20.93 9.18 10.18
N LYS A 175 -20.89 8.32 11.21
CA LYS A 175 -22.06 7.60 11.73
C LYS A 175 -22.80 6.76 10.68
N ARG A 176 -22.09 6.34 9.63
CA ARG A 176 -22.65 5.52 8.52
C ARG A 176 -23.88 6.20 7.86
N ARG A 177 -23.86 7.51 7.77
CA ARG A 177 -24.91 8.27 7.08
C ARG A 177 -24.89 8.01 5.58
N GLY A 178 -26.04 7.66 5.01
CA GLY A 178 -26.20 7.37 3.57
C GLY A 178 -26.29 8.62 2.72
N ILE A 179 -25.23 9.42 2.63
CA ILE A 179 -25.21 10.69 1.87
C ILE A 179 -24.47 10.59 0.53
N LEU A 180 -23.89 9.42 0.21
CA LEU A 180 -23.17 9.22 -1.04
C LEU A 180 -24.11 8.60 -2.08
N GLY A 181 -24.57 9.42 -3.02
CA GLY A 181 -25.27 8.98 -4.20
C GLY A 181 -24.37 8.97 -5.45
N SER A 182 -24.96 8.77 -6.62
CA SER A 182 -24.22 8.75 -7.90
C SER A 182 -23.59 10.12 -8.22
N LYS A 183 -24.25 11.21 -7.89
CA LYS A 183 -23.76 12.58 -8.10
C LYS A 183 -22.56 12.88 -7.20
N GLU A 184 -22.70 12.58 -5.91
CA GLU A 184 -21.66 12.78 -4.90
C GLU A 184 -20.43 11.90 -5.18
N GLY A 185 -20.65 10.62 -5.49
CA GLY A 185 -19.59 9.69 -5.87
C GLY A 185 -18.81 10.18 -7.10
N ARG A 186 -19.49 10.66 -8.14
CA ARG A 186 -18.84 11.26 -9.32
C ARG A 186 -18.05 12.51 -8.97
N LYS A 187 -18.58 13.39 -8.14
CA LYS A 187 -17.94 14.62 -7.69
C LYS A 187 -16.62 14.33 -6.97
N ILE A 188 -16.64 13.41 -6.00
CA ILE A 188 -15.45 12.97 -5.26
C ILE A 188 -14.44 12.28 -6.20
N ALA A 189 -14.89 11.33 -7.03
CA ALA A 189 -14.01 10.62 -7.96
C ALA A 189 -13.30 11.55 -8.95
N THR A 190 -14.00 12.58 -9.43
CA THR A 190 -13.43 13.61 -10.32
C THR A 190 -12.33 14.39 -9.61
N GLU A 191 -12.56 14.83 -8.37
CA GLU A 191 -11.56 15.54 -7.58
C GLU A 191 -10.34 14.65 -7.27
N TRP A 192 -10.56 13.39 -6.89
CA TRP A 192 -9.48 12.45 -6.65
C TRP A 192 -8.61 12.20 -7.89
N ARG A 193 -9.23 12.11 -9.07
CA ARG A 193 -8.50 12.00 -10.34
C ARG A 193 -7.63 13.24 -10.61
N ARG A 194 -8.11 14.43 -10.31
CA ARG A 194 -7.36 15.67 -10.44
C ARG A 194 -6.09 15.65 -9.58
N LEU A 195 -6.16 15.08 -8.39
CA LEU A 195 -5.05 14.99 -7.44
C LEU A 195 -4.06 13.85 -7.72
N GLN A 196 -4.40 12.89 -8.58
CA GLN A 196 -3.58 11.67 -8.72
C GLN A 196 -2.14 11.95 -9.15
N HIS A 197 -1.89 13.01 -9.94
CA HIS A 197 -0.53 13.40 -10.34
C HIS A 197 0.28 13.91 -9.15
N GLN A 198 -0.27 14.82 -8.38
CA GLN A 198 0.35 15.39 -7.19
C GLN A 198 0.63 14.33 -6.11
N LEU A 199 -0.31 13.42 -5.91
CA LEU A 199 -0.21 12.33 -4.94
C LEU A 199 0.65 11.16 -5.42
N ARG A 200 1.07 11.17 -6.70
CA ARG A 200 1.84 10.08 -7.33
C ARG A 200 1.15 8.73 -7.20
N ILE A 201 -0.14 8.71 -7.49
CA ILE A 201 -0.98 7.51 -7.49
C ILE A 201 -1.61 7.29 -8.86
N ALA A 202 -2.15 6.09 -9.07
CA ALA A 202 -2.99 5.76 -10.19
C ALA A 202 -4.18 4.91 -9.69
N PHE A 203 -5.39 5.41 -9.88
CA PHE A 203 -6.58 4.67 -9.50
C PHE A 203 -6.78 3.45 -10.41
N ILE A 204 -7.24 2.36 -9.82
CA ILE A 204 -7.64 1.14 -10.52
C ILE A 204 -9.16 1.08 -10.55
N LYS A 205 -9.79 1.32 -9.39
CA LYS A 205 -11.24 1.28 -9.24
C LYS A 205 -11.70 2.06 -8.04
N VAL A 206 -12.84 2.74 -8.17
CA VAL A 206 -13.59 3.29 -7.05
C VAL A 206 -15.01 2.72 -7.06
N SER A 207 -15.57 2.47 -5.89
CA SER A 207 -16.93 1.97 -5.72
C SER A 207 -17.57 2.65 -4.53
N PHE A 208 -18.55 3.50 -4.80
CA PHE A 208 -19.32 4.22 -3.78
C PHE A 208 -20.63 3.50 -3.52
N VAL A 209 -20.94 3.29 -2.27
CA VAL A 209 -22.24 2.93 -1.74
C VAL A 209 -22.72 4.03 -0.80
N PRO A 210 -24.00 4.08 -0.39
CA PRO A 210 -24.53 5.24 0.30
C PRO A 210 -23.73 5.72 1.52
N ASP A 211 -23.11 4.83 2.26
CA ASP A 211 -22.47 5.10 3.55
C ASP A 211 -20.98 4.81 3.62
N HIS A 212 -20.35 4.42 2.51
CA HIS A 212 -18.91 4.19 2.43
C HIS A 212 -18.39 4.12 1.00
N VAL A 213 -17.08 4.13 0.84
CA VAL A 213 -16.38 3.99 -0.43
C VAL A 213 -15.28 2.96 -0.33
N HIS A 214 -15.10 2.21 -1.41
CA HIS A 214 -13.94 1.34 -1.63
C HIS A 214 -13.08 1.91 -2.77
N VAL A 215 -11.79 1.99 -2.54
CA VAL A 215 -10.83 2.55 -3.50
C VAL A 215 -9.67 1.58 -3.68
N ALA A 216 -9.44 1.15 -4.91
CA ALA A 216 -8.24 0.40 -5.30
C ALA A 216 -7.32 1.31 -6.11
N PHE A 217 -6.05 1.38 -5.73
CA PHE A 217 -5.08 2.26 -6.38
C PHE A 217 -3.65 1.73 -6.29
N ARG A 218 -2.81 2.16 -7.24
CA ARG A 218 -1.36 2.01 -7.21
C ARG A 218 -0.71 3.26 -6.67
N VAL A 219 0.46 3.10 -6.05
CA VAL A 219 1.21 4.17 -5.38
C VAL A 219 2.65 4.16 -5.85
N HIS A 220 3.25 5.32 -6.01
CA HIS A 220 4.69 5.42 -6.16
C HIS A 220 5.38 4.94 -4.86
N PRO A 221 6.41 4.07 -4.94
CA PRO A 221 6.98 3.41 -3.74
C PRO A 221 7.62 4.35 -2.72
N ALA A 222 7.86 5.61 -3.06
CA ALA A 222 8.38 6.62 -2.13
C ALA A 222 7.29 7.36 -1.34
N VAL A 223 6.00 7.07 -1.57
CA VAL A 223 4.88 7.73 -0.88
C VAL A 223 4.27 6.77 0.13
N SER A 224 3.97 7.25 1.34
CA SER A 224 3.28 6.44 2.34
C SER A 224 1.79 6.35 2.04
N PRO A 225 1.15 5.19 2.22
CA PRO A 225 -0.27 5.05 1.95
C PRO A 225 -1.15 5.88 2.90
N LEU A 226 -0.70 6.17 4.11
CA LEU A 226 -1.44 7.03 5.04
C LEU A 226 -1.53 8.47 4.55
N ASN A 227 -0.44 9.04 4.03
CA ASN A 227 -0.46 10.41 3.49
C ASN A 227 -1.42 10.57 2.32
N ILE A 228 -1.48 9.55 1.45
CA ILE A 228 -2.46 9.50 0.36
C ILE A 228 -3.88 9.47 0.92
N THR A 229 -4.13 8.59 1.90
CA THR A 229 -5.46 8.46 2.51
C THR A 229 -5.93 9.77 3.13
N VAL A 230 -5.08 10.47 3.88
CA VAL A 230 -5.39 11.79 4.46
C VAL A 230 -5.73 12.80 3.37
N ALA A 231 -4.94 12.85 2.31
CA ALA A 231 -5.19 13.78 1.20
C ALA A 231 -6.52 13.48 0.49
N LEU A 232 -6.86 12.22 0.25
CA LEU A 232 -8.14 11.81 -0.33
C LEU A 232 -9.32 12.13 0.58
N MET A 233 -9.18 11.92 1.90
CA MET A 233 -10.23 12.27 2.87
C MET A 233 -10.50 13.77 2.87
N ASN A 234 -9.45 14.59 2.96
CA ASN A 234 -9.57 16.05 3.02
C ASN A 234 -10.15 16.64 1.73
N SER A 235 -9.69 16.19 0.58
CA SER A 235 -10.21 16.67 -0.70
C SER A 235 -11.68 16.31 -0.93
N ALA A 236 -12.11 15.14 -0.46
CA ALA A 236 -13.52 14.75 -0.50
C ALA A 236 -14.37 15.65 0.41
N GLU A 237 -13.90 16.00 1.61
CA GLU A 237 -14.60 16.97 2.47
C GLU A 237 -14.76 18.34 1.82
N GLU A 238 -13.70 18.85 1.18
CA GLU A 238 -13.74 20.14 0.50
C GLU A 238 -14.82 20.20 -0.58
N VAL A 239 -14.90 19.16 -1.42
CA VAL A 239 -15.92 19.14 -2.48
C VAL A 239 -17.31 18.80 -1.99
N MET A 240 -17.48 18.16 -0.83
CA MET A 240 -18.75 17.74 -0.26
C MET A 240 -19.30 18.72 0.81
N GLN A 241 -18.69 19.89 0.97
CA GLN A 241 -19.02 20.80 2.07
C GLN A 241 -20.51 21.19 2.13
N GLN A 242 -21.14 21.45 0.99
CA GLN A 242 -22.55 21.84 0.93
C GLN A 242 -23.48 20.70 1.35
N GLU A 243 -23.22 19.48 0.83
CA GLU A 243 -23.98 18.29 1.13
C GLU A 243 -23.83 17.89 2.62
N MET A 244 -22.64 18.08 3.18
CA MET A 244 -22.40 17.86 4.61
C MET A 244 -23.18 18.82 5.49
N ILE A 245 -23.23 20.13 5.15
CA ILE A 245 -24.02 21.15 5.89
C ILE A 245 -25.49 20.78 5.84
N GLN A 246 -26.02 20.42 4.67
CA GLN A 246 -27.42 20.01 4.52
C GLN A 246 -27.79 18.75 5.33
N ALA A 247 -26.81 17.83 5.45
CA ALA A 247 -26.96 16.60 6.23
C ALA A 247 -26.68 16.78 7.73
N GLY A 248 -26.28 17.97 8.18
CA GLY A 248 -25.91 18.25 9.59
C GLY A 248 -24.66 17.47 10.03
N LEU A 249 -23.69 17.28 9.12
CA LEU A 249 -22.44 16.57 9.40
C LEU A 249 -21.30 17.57 9.61
N GLU A 250 -20.53 17.35 10.68
CA GLU A 250 -19.29 18.09 10.97
C GLU A 250 -18.15 17.64 10.08
N ARG A 251 -18.10 16.34 9.75
CA ARG A 251 -17.10 15.66 8.90
C ARG A 251 -17.78 14.68 7.96
N LEU A 252 -17.16 14.44 6.81
CA LEU A 252 -17.66 13.46 5.85
C LEU A 252 -17.41 12.03 6.32
N TRP A 253 -16.15 11.76 6.70
CA TRP A 253 -15.69 10.41 7.02
C TRP A 253 -15.56 10.16 8.52
N GLN A 254 -15.72 8.91 8.91
CA GLN A 254 -15.21 8.43 10.20
C GLN A 254 -13.70 8.71 10.28
N PRO A 255 -13.15 9.05 11.48
CA PRO A 255 -11.72 9.28 11.65
C PRO A 255 -10.91 7.97 11.62
N GLY A 256 -11.06 7.21 10.54
CA GLY A 256 -10.42 5.92 10.31
C GLY A 256 -11.10 5.11 9.22
N GLY A 257 -10.72 3.85 9.10
CA GLY A 257 -11.22 2.96 8.08
C GLY A 257 -10.38 1.69 7.97
N TYR A 258 -10.36 1.11 6.77
CA TYR A 258 -9.48 -0.02 6.45
C TYR A 258 -8.50 0.36 5.36
N LEU A 259 -7.22 0.00 5.54
CA LEU A 259 -6.17 0.18 4.54
C LEU A 259 -5.38 -1.12 4.39
N GLY A 260 -5.57 -1.81 3.28
CA GLY A 260 -4.94 -3.09 3.01
C GLY A 260 -4.07 -3.09 1.78
N SER A 261 -2.87 -3.67 1.85
CA SER A 261 -2.09 -4.00 0.67
C SER A 261 -2.65 -5.25 -0.01
N TYR A 262 -2.58 -5.29 -1.33
CA TYR A 262 -2.88 -6.48 -2.13
C TYR A 262 -1.92 -6.56 -3.33
N GLY A 263 -1.95 -7.66 -4.09
CA GLY A 263 -1.08 -7.83 -5.24
C GLY A 263 -1.45 -9.04 -6.07
N ASP A 264 -0.72 -9.27 -7.14
CA ASP A 264 -0.97 -10.40 -8.06
C ASP A 264 -0.71 -11.75 -7.40
N PHE A 265 0.09 -11.75 -6.34
CA PHE A 265 0.37 -12.93 -5.52
C PHE A 265 -0.24 -12.79 -4.13
N ALA A 266 -0.95 -13.81 -3.68
CA ALA A 266 -1.37 -13.88 -2.27
C ALA A 266 -0.20 -14.25 -1.37
N SER A 267 -0.21 -13.78 -0.12
CA SER A 267 0.84 -14.07 0.88
C SER A 267 1.21 -15.57 0.99
N PRO A 268 0.26 -16.54 0.95
CA PRO A 268 0.61 -17.96 1.00
C PRO A 268 1.45 -18.43 -0.19
N GLN A 269 1.23 -17.89 -1.39
CA GLN A 269 2.00 -18.27 -2.60
C GLN A 269 3.43 -17.77 -2.54
N ILE A 270 3.64 -16.51 -2.14
CA ILE A 270 4.98 -15.96 -1.95
C ILE A 270 5.71 -16.70 -0.82
N ARG A 271 4.98 -17.07 0.25
CA ARG A 271 5.53 -17.88 1.35
C ARG A 271 6.07 -19.23 0.83
N LYS A 272 5.24 -19.97 0.09
CA LYS A 272 5.63 -21.25 -0.51
C LYS A 272 6.82 -21.10 -1.48
N TYR A 273 6.85 -20.00 -2.26
CA TYR A 273 7.99 -19.70 -3.14
C TYR A 273 9.29 -19.53 -2.36
N ILE A 274 9.28 -18.77 -1.26
CA ILE A 274 10.45 -18.56 -0.41
C ILE A 274 10.89 -19.86 0.26
N GLU A 275 9.95 -20.68 0.77
CA GLU A 275 10.23 -21.97 1.39
C GLU A 275 10.85 -22.96 0.42
N ASN A 276 10.32 -23.08 -0.79
CA ASN A 276 10.90 -23.95 -1.83
C ASN A 276 12.30 -23.45 -2.26
N TRP A 277 12.43 -22.13 -2.46
CA TRP A 277 13.71 -21.53 -2.84
C TRP A 277 14.82 -21.78 -1.82
N SER A 278 14.47 -21.90 -0.52
CA SER A 278 15.42 -22.26 0.55
C SER A 278 15.75 -23.75 0.61
N ARG A 279 14.89 -24.64 0.02
CA ARG A 279 15.10 -26.10 0.03
C ARG A 279 15.92 -26.59 -1.16
N ASP A 280 15.86 -25.88 -2.28
CA ASP A 280 16.53 -26.26 -3.54
C ASP A 280 18.00 -25.82 -3.59
N ARG A 281 18.57 -25.46 -2.44
CA ARG A 281 19.97 -25.03 -2.23
C ARG A 281 20.54 -25.58 -0.93
#